data_2cd9b52ea20d5ca9a769b2628cd3d607
#
_entry.id   2cd9b52ea20d5ca9a769b2628cd3d607
#
_cell.length_a   1.000
_cell.length_b   1.000
_cell.length_c   1.000
_cell.angle_alpha   90.00
_cell.angle_beta   90.00
_cell.angle_gamma   90.00
#
_symmetry.space_group_name_H-M   'P 1'
#
loop_
_entity.id
_entity.type
_entity.pdbx_description
1 polymer ?
#
loop_
_entity_poly.entity_id
_entity_poly.type
_entity_poly.pdbx_seq_one_letter_code
_entity_poly.pdbx_strand_id
1 'polypeptide(L)'
;KNAEELGAGEIVLTSVDREGTGSGFDSELIKRVTEVVSIPVVVHGGAGRLEHLAQIFNNITEISGVSIASILHYDYIKKYKDLDGYESEGNIDFLRSSKSMSHIHSTNLTNIKEYLISKNINCRVVHDN
;
A
#
# COMPACT_ATOMS: atom_id res chain seq x y z
N LYS A 1 3.17 -12.33 18.31
CA LYS A 1 3.01 -12.22 19.77
C LYS A 1 4.34 -11.96 20.48
N ASN A 2 5.39 -12.72 20.19
CA ASN A 2 6.71 -12.51 20.82
C ASN A 2 7.25 -11.08 20.67
N ALA A 3 7.04 -10.42 19.53
CA ALA A 3 7.45 -9.04 19.31
C ALA A 3 6.77 -8.08 20.31
N GLU A 4 5.46 -8.24 20.52
CA GLU A 4 4.68 -7.46 21.48
C GLU A 4 5.17 -7.72 22.92
N GLU A 5 5.41 -8.97 23.30
CA GLU A 5 5.94 -9.36 24.61
C GLU A 5 7.35 -8.80 24.85
N LEU A 6 8.13 -8.57 23.80
CA LEU A 6 9.44 -7.92 23.85
C LEU A 6 9.38 -6.39 23.78
N GLY A 7 8.19 -5.80 23.78
CA GLY A 7 7.97 -4.36 23.87
C GLY A 7 7.77 -3.63 22.54
N ALA A 8 7.47 -4.34 21.45
CA ALA A 8 7.06 -3.66 20.21
C ALA A 8 5.78 -2.86 20.43
N GLY A 9 5.75 -1.60 20.01
CA GLY A 9 4.58 -0.71 20.12
C GLY A 9 3.66 -0.74 18.88
N GLU A 10 4.14 -1.24 17.76
CA GLU A 10 3.40 -1.38 16.50
C GLU A 10 4.02 -2.48 15.64
N ILE A 11 3.22 -3.10 14.79
CA ILE A 11 3.67 -4.10 13.83
C ILE A 11 3.40 -3.60 12.42
N VAL A 12 4.40 -3.60 11.55
CA VAL A 12 4.23 -3.50 10.10
C VAL A 12 4.29 -4.93 9.54
N LEU A 13 3.13 -5.43 9.11
CA LEU A 13 2.98 -6.78 8.58
C LEU A 13 3.06 -6.78 7.07
N THR A 14 4.12 -7.34 6.51
CA THR A 14 4.32 -7.50 5.07
C THR A 14 4.05 -8.93 4.63
N SER A 15 3.12 -9.11 3.69
CA SER A 15 2.96 -10.38 2.99
C SER A 15 3.98 -10.47 1.85
N VAL A 16 5.01 -11.29 2.03
CA VAL A 16 6.08 -11.49 1.03
C VAL A 16 5.52 -12.05 -0.28
N ASP A 17 4.54 -12.96 -0.20
CA ASP A 17 3.90 -13.57 -1.36
C ASP A 17 3.02 -12.60 -2.15
N ARG A 18 2.56 -11.52 -1.54
CA ARG A 18 1.71 -10.50 -2.17
C ARG A 18 2.47 -9.25 -2.58
N GLU A 19 3.68 -9.04 -2.03
CA GLU A 19 4.48 -7.84 -2.31
C GLU A 19 4.75 -7.67 -3.81
N GLY A 20 4.46 -6.48 -4.34
CA GLY A 20 4.64 -6.14 -5.76
C GLY A 20 3.66 -6.78 -6.74
N THR A 21 2.79 -7.72 -6.31
CA THR A 21 1.91 -8.47 -7.22
C THR A 21 0.69 -7.69 -7.71
N GLY A 22 0.23 -6.70 -6.93
CA GLY A 22 -1.01 -5.97 -7.20
C GLY A 22 -2.29 -6.82 -7.08
N SER A 23 -2.21 -8.02 -6.47
CA SER A 23 -3.31 -8.98 -6.39
C SER A 23 -4.23 -8.82 -5.17
N GLY A 24 -4.00 -7.80 -4.35
CA GLY A 24 -4.72 -7.53 -3.11
C GLY A 24 -3.97 -8.01 -1.88
N PHE A 25 -4.39 -7.51 -0.71
CA PHE A 25 -3.80 -7.88 0.57
C PHE A 25 -4.09 -9.33 0.95
N ASP A 26 -3.21 -9.91 1.74
CA ASP A 26 -3.37 -11.26 2.30
C ASP A 26 -4.27 -11.21 3.54
N SER A 27 -5.58 -11.28 3.32
CA SER A 27 -6.55 -11.17 4.40
C SER A 27 -6.47 -12.32 5.42
N GLU A 28 -6.03 -13.52 5.00
CA GLU A 28 -5.87 -14.64 5.91
C GLU A 28 -4.70 -14.43 6.86
N LEU A 29 -3.54 -14.05 6.33
CA LEU A 29 -2.37 -13.71 7.13
C LEU A 29 -2.67 -12.57 8.11
N ILE A 30 -3.36 -11.52 7.63
CA ILE A 30 -3.69 -10.34 8.45
C ILE A 30 -4.59 -10.73 9.62
N LYS A 31 -5.68 -11.48 9.39
CA LYS A 31 -6.57 -11.96 10.45
C LYS A 31 -5.83 -12.78 11.49
N ARG A 32 -5.01 -13.73 11.06
CA ARG A 32 -4.21 -14.56 11.97
C ARG A 32 -3.28 -13.74 12.88
N VAL A 33 -2.77 -12.62 12.41
CA VAL A 33 -1.90 -11.74 13.21
C VAL A 33 -2.73 -10.85 14.13
N THR A 34 -3.77 -10.19 13.62
CA THR A 34 -4.61 -9.29 14.42
C THR A 34 -5.37 -10.00 15.54
N GLU A 35 -5.66 -11.29 15.40
CA GLU A 35 -6.29 -12.11 16.45
C GLU A 35 -5.36 -12.41 17.64
N VAL A 36 -4.03 -12.28 17.49
CA VAL A 36 -3.09 -12.71 18.54
C VAL A 36 -2.29 -11.56 19.17
N VAL A 37 -2.41 -10.35 18.64
CA VAL A 37 -1.74 -9.16 19.17
C VAL A 37 -2.76 -8.09 19.57
N SER A 38 -2.39 -7.24 20.53
CA SER A 38 -3.21 -6.10 20.97
C SER A 38 -2.65 -4.75 20.55
N ILE A 39 -1.44 -4.73 20.00
CA ILE A 39 -0.79 -3.51 19.50
C ILE A 39 -1.21 -3.21 18.06
N PRO A 40 -1.14 -1.95 17.60
CA PRO A 40 -1.48 -1.55 16.24
C PRO A 40 -0.80 -2.38 15.16
N VAL A 41 -1.56 -2.73 14.11
CA VAL A 41 -1.05 -3.48 12.96
C VAL A 41 -1.26 -2.66 11.70
N VAL A 42 -0.17 -2.28 11.03
CA VAL A 42 -0.15 -1.68 9.70
C VAL A 42 0.14 -2.77 8.68
N VAL A 43 -0.69 -2.90 7.66
CA VAL A 43 -0.56 -3.98 6.67
C VAL A 43 0.09 -3.49 5.39
N HIS A 44 0.95 -4.33 4.81
CA HIS A 44 1.72 -4.04 3.60
C HIS A 44 1.75 -5.27 2.66
N GLY A 45 1.89 -4.99 1.36
CA GLY A 45 2.02 -6.02 0.32
C GLY A 45 0.72 -6.36 -0.38
N GLY A 46 0.73 -6.24 -1.71
CA GLY A 46 -0.34 -6.68 -2.59
C GLY A 46 -1.30 -5.60 -3.09
N ALA A 47 -1.25 -4.37 -2.59
CA ALA A 47 -2.11 -3.29 -3.09
C ALA A 47 -1.82 -2.97 -4.57
N GLY A 48 -2.81 -3.15 -5.44
CA GLY A 48 -2.69 -2.87 -6.88
C GLY A 48 -3.73 -1.88 -7.41
N ARG A 49 -4.80 -1.61 -6.65
CA ARG A 49 -5.89 -0.70 -7.03
C ARG A 49 -6.63 -0.20 -5.81
N LEU A 50 -7.44 0.84 -6.00
CA LEU A 50 -8.17 1.53 -4.92
C LEU A 50 -9.11 0.59 -4.15
N GLU A 51 -9.77 -0.32 -4.87
CA GLU A 51 -10.70 -1.29 -4.28
C GLU A 51 -10.03 -2.18 -3.23
N HIS A 52 -8.77 -2.56 -3.42
CA HIS A 52 -8.04 -3.38 -2.45
C HIS A 52 -7.91 -2.66 -1.11
N LEU A 53 -7.70 -1.32 -1.13
CA LEU A 53 -7.61 -0.51 0.07
C LEU A 53 -8.96 -0.45 0.81
N ALA A 54 -10.05 -0.18 0.09
CA ALA A 54 -11.37 -0.16 0.71
C ALA A 54 -11.79 -1.54 1.24
N GLN A 55 -11.51 -2.60 0.49
CA GLN A 55 -11.84 -3.97 0.89
C GLN A 55 -11.15 -4.37 2.19
N ILE A 56 -9.85 -4.06 2.36
CA ILE A 56 -9.13 -4.48 3.56
C ILE A 56 -9.66 -3.78 4.81
N PHE A 57 -9.96 -2.47 4.75
CA PHE A 57 -10.53 -1.72 5.87
C PHE A 57 -11.95 -2.16 6.21
N ASN A 58 -12.75 -2.55 5.21
CA ASN A 58 -14.12 -3.02 5.44
C ASN A 58 -14.17 -4.46 5.97
N ASN A 59 -13.19 -5.29 5.61
CA ASN A 59 -13.19 -6.71 5.97
C ASN A 59 -12.46 -7.01 7.28
N ILE A 60 -11.54 -6.14 7.71
CA ILE A 60 -10.72 -6.34 8.91
C ILE A 60 -10.64 -5.00 9.65
N THR A 61 -11.43 -4.88 10.70
CA THR A 61 -11.54 -3.64 11.51
C THR A 61 -10.39 -3.46 12.49
N GLU A 62 -9.63 -4.52 12.75
CA GLU A 62 -8.54 -4.58 13.72
C GLU A 62 -7.22 -4.01 13.19
N ILE A 63 -7.15 -3.65 11.90
CA ILE A 63 -5.96 -2.98 11.35
C ILE A 63 -5.96 -1.49 11.66
N SER A 64 -4.79 -0.94 11.93
CA SER A 64 -4.60 0.48 12.23
C SER A 64 -4.27 1.32 11.00
N GLY A 65 -3.81 0.67 9.93
CA GLY A 65 -3.47 1.37 8.71
C GLY A 65 -2.98 0.44 7.60
N VAL A 66 -2.77 1.03 6.43
CA VAL A 66 -2.17 0.37 5.27
C VAL A 66 -0.93 1.12 4.82
N SER A 67 0.12 0.38 4.48
CA SER A 67 1.32 0.89 3.81
C SER A 67 1.27 0.48 2.34
N ILE A 68 1.53 1.42 1.45
CA ILE A 68 1.48 1.21 -0.01
C ILE A 68 2.71 1.81 -0.67
N ALA A 69 3.23 1.14 -1.69
CA ALA A 69 4.38 1.61 -2.46
C ALA A 69 4.07 1.63 -3.96
N SER A 70 3.83 0.47 -4.57
CA SER A 70 3.77 0.30 -6.03
C SER A 70 2.76 1.21 -6.73
N ILE A 71 1.57 1.42 -6.15
CA ILE A 71 0.53 2.29 -6.72
C ILE A 71 1.05 3.73 -6.90
N LEU A 72 1.71 4.27 -5.87
CA LEU A 72 2.25 5.63 -5.87
C LEU A 72 3.52 5.73 -6.73
N HIS A 73 4.40 4.74 -6.62
CA HIS A 73 5.66 4.70 -7.36
C HIS A 73 5.43 4.72 -8.86
N TYR A 74 4.55 3.87 -9.38
CA TYR A 74 4.24 3.86 -10.82
C TYR A 74 3.47 5.09 -11.31
N ASP A 75 2.69 5.75 -10.45
CA ASP A 75 2.08 7.06 -10.80
C ASP A 75 3.15 8.14 -10.95
N TYR A 76 4.09 8.18 -9.99
CA TYR A 76 5.21 9.11 -10.03
C TYR A 76 6.05 8.93 -11.29
N ILE A 77 6.44 7.69 -11.61
CA ILE A 77 7.24 7.40 -12.81
C ILE A 77 6.52 7.81 -14.09
N LYS A 78 5.22 7.51 -14.21
CA LYS A 78 4.44 7.92 -15.40
C LYS A 78 4.43 9.42 -15.62
N LYS A 79 4.44 10.21 -14.53
CA LYS A 79 4.45 11.67 -14.60
C LYS A 79 5.82 12.25 -14.95
N TYR A 80 6.88 11.60 -14.52
CA TYR A 80 8.23 12.15 -14.54
C TYR A 80 9.23 11.37 -15.39
N LYS A 81 8.79 10.36 -16.14
CA LYS A 81 9.64 9.48 -16.96
C LYS A 81 10.52 10.19 -18.00
N ASP A 82 10.10 11.37 -18.43
CA ASP A 82 10.77 12.15 -19.46
C ASP A 82 11.67 13.27 -18.86
N LEU A 83 11.84 13.32 -17.54
CA LEU A 83 12.76 14.25 -16.91
C LEU A 83 14.19 13.70 -16.95
N ASP A 84 15.13 14.57 -17.35
CA ASP A 84 16.56 14.26 -17.32
C ASP A 84 17.08 14.22 -15.87
N GLY A 85 18.10 13.44 -15.61
CA GLY A 85 18.81 13.41 -14.32
C GLY A 85 18.60 12.17 -13.46
N TYR A 86 17.75 11.23 -13.87
CA TYR A 86 17.50 9.97 -13.15
C TYR A 86 18.31 8.77 -13.68
N GLU A 87 19.29 9.01 -14.54
CA GLU A 87 20.02 7.96 -15.26
C GLU A 87 20.88 7.06 -14.37
N SER A 88 21.10 7.47 -13.11
CA SER A 88 21.83 6.70 -12.10
C SER A 88 20.94 5.95 -11.11
N GLU A 89 19.61 6.08 -11.19
CA GLU A 89 18.68 5.59 -10.18
C GLU A 89 17.91 4.35 -10.66
N GLY A 90 18.44 3.17 -10.37
CA GLY A 90 17.70 1.91 -10.52
C GLY A 90 17.61 1.36 -11.94
N ASN A 91 16.60 0.53 -12.23
CA ASN A 91 16.38 -0.11 -13.52
C ASN A 91 15.56 0.79 -14.46
N ILE A 92 16.20 1.83 -14.97
CA ILE A 92 15.58 2.86 -15.83
C ILE A 92 15.05 2.25 -17.13
N ASP A 93 15.73 1.27 -17.69
CA ASP A 93 15.30 0.61 -18.93
C ASP A 93 13.94 -0.08 -18.76
N PHE A 94 13.70 -0.71 -17.61
CA PHE A 94 12.40 -1.28 -17.29
C PHE A 94 11.33 -0.18 -17.16
N LEU A 95 11.65 0.92 -16.50
CA LEU A 95 10.73 2.04 -16.29
C LEU A 95 10.40 2.77 -17.60
N ARG A 96 11.38 2.95 -18.48
CA ARG A 96 11.22 3.54 -19.82
C ARG A 96 10.48 2.61 -20.79
N SER A 97 10.53 1.29 -20.57
CA SER A 97 9.91 0.30 -21.47
C SER A 97 8.39 0.31 -21.49
N SER A 98 7.73 1.16 -20.68
CA SER A 98 6.26 1.21 -20.50
C SER A 98 5.63 -0.14 -20.12
N LYS A 99 6.43 -1.12 -19.70
CA LYS A 99 5.95 -2.37 -19.13
C LYS A 99 5.39 -2.08 -17.75
N SER A 100 4.10 -1.75 -17.68
CA SER A 100 3.41 -1.69 -16.40
C SER A 100 3.15 -3.11 -15.91
N MET A 101 3.31 -3.35 -14.63
CA MET A 101 2.76 -4.54 -14.00
C MET A 101 1.25 -4.53 -14.25
N SER A 102 0.73 -5.51 -15.00
CA SER A 102 -0.65 -5.55 -15.52
C SER A 102 -1.74 -5.46 -14.45
N HIS A 103 -1.39 -5.68 -13.19
CA HIS A 103 -2.30 -5.68 -12.04
C HIS A 103 -2.20 -4.41 -11.17
N ILE A 104 -1.34 -3.44 -11.50
CA ILE A 104 -1.18 -2.21 -10.73
C ILE A 104 -1.77 -1.02 -11.48
N HIS A 105 -2.88 -0.53 -10.95
CA HIS A 105 -3.55 0.68 -11.40
C HIS A 105 -3.01 1.86 -10.58
N SER A 106 -1.95 2.48 -11.09
CA SER A 106 -1.27 3.57 -10.40
C SER A 106 -2.14 4.81 -10.26
N THR A 107 -2.04 5.47 -9.11
CA THR A 107 -2.71 6.73 -8.82
C THR A 107 -1.97 7.49 -7.71
N ASN A 108 -2.30 8.75 -7.52
CA ASN A 108 -1.69 9.59 -6.49
C ASN A 108 -2.39 9.46 -5.13
N LEU A 109 -1.74 10.01 -4.09
CA LEU A 109 -2.21 9.93 -2.72
C LEU A 109 -3.54 10.67 -2.50
N THR A 110 -3.75 11.79 -3.19
CA THR A 110 -5.00 12.58 -3.10
C THR A 110 -6.19 11.73 -3.56
N ASN A 111 -6.11 11.14 -4.75
CA ASN A 111 -7.16 10.27 -5.28
C ASN A 111 -7.44 9.05 -4.37
N ILE A 112 -6.39 8.47 -3.77
CA ILE A 112 -6.55 7.37 -2.80
C ILE A 112 -7.40 7.83 -1.62
N LYS A 113 -7.06 8.97 -1.03
CA LYS A 113 -7.78 9.51 0.14
C LYS A 113 -9.21 9.88 -0.19
N GLU A 114 -9.46 10.56 -1.31
CA GLU A 114 -10.81 10.88 -1.79
C GLU A 114 -11.65 9.62 -1.99
N TYR A 115 -11.08 8.59 -2.59
CA TYR A 115 -11.76 7.32 -2.77
C TYR A 115 -12.12 6.66 -1.43
N LEU A 116 -11.18 6.60 -0.47
CA LEU A 116 -11.42 6.04 0.85
C LEU A 116 -12.52 6.81 1.61
N ILE A 117 -12.49 8.15 1.57
CA ILE A 117 -13.52 9.01 2.15
C ILE A 117 -14.89 8.71 1.50
N SER A 118 -14.96 8.55 0.17
CA SER A 118 -16.19 8.19 -0.53
C SER A 118 -16.76 6.83 -0.12
N LYS A 119 -15.93 5.98 0.49
CA LYS A 119 -16.31 4.68 1.06
C LYS A 119 -16.54 4.72 2.57
N ASN A 120 -16.65 5.91 3.17
CA ASN A 120 -16.78 6.14 4.61
C ASN A 120 -15.61 5.60 5.45
N ILE A 121 -14.42 5.52 4.87
CA ILE A 121 -13.19 5.15 5.57
C ILE A 121 -12.48 6.45 5.96
N ASN A 122 -12.30 6.65 7.26
CA ASN A 122 -11.65 7.83 7.79
C ASN A 122 -10.17 7.87 7.38
N CYS A 123 -9.77 8.96 6.76
CA CYS A 123 -8.36 9.25 6.50
C CYS A 123 -8.10 10.76 6.59
N ARG A 124 -6.85 11.10 6.89
CA ARG A 124 -6.44 12.50 6.97
C ARG A 124 -6.58 13.18 5.61
N VAL A 125 -7.42 14.22 5.54
CA VAL A 125 -7.56 15.05 4.33
C VAL A 125 -6.25 15.80 4.07
N VAL A 126 -5.81 15.85 2.81
CA VAL A 126 -4.74 16.74 2.37
C VAL A 126 -5.41 18.05 2.01
N HIS A 127 -5.08 19.10 2.75
CA HIS A 127 -5.38 20.46 2.32
C HIS A 127 -4.17 20.92 1.50
N ASP A 128 -4.36 21.13 0.21
CA ASP A 128 -3.38 21.81 -0.61
C ASP A 128 -3.27 23.25 -0.08
N ASN A 129 -2.08 23.60 0.45
CA ASN A 129 -1.73 24.96 0.84
C ASN A 129 -1.20 25.72 -0.38
#